data_04448da8e5f5c3792786e0b282b3c4b8
#
_entry.id   04448da8e5f5c3792786e0b282b3c4b8
#
_cell.length_a   1.000
_cell.length_b   1.000
_cell.length_c   1.000
_cell.angle_alpha   90.00
_cell.angle_beta   90.00
_cell.angle_gamma   90.00
#
_symmetry.space_group_name_H-M   'P 1'
#
loop_
_entity.id
_entity.type
_entity.pdbx_description
1 polymer ?
#
loop_
_entity_poly.entity_id
_entity_poly.type
_entity_poly.pdbx_seq_one_letter_code
_entity_poly.pdbx_strand_id
1 'polypeptide(L)'
;AKGVSKDLNQAYKFYDKACKLGLASACSNMALLLQNQGYKNEALLAFNKACTLGESLSCNNIALFYEKEKDGQMASSFYKRSCDLKNARACYQLGSLYDKGELVKASIKSALAFYSKSCTLGFGEACYLLGRYNQLEKQDLTKAKRYFGMACDQKHQEACAAYKELNSKDIELY
;
A
#
# COMPACT_ATOMS: atom_id res chain seq x y z
N ALA A 1 0.20 29.27 21.20
CA ALA A 1 -0.14 29.22 19.75
C ALA A 1 0.91 29.94 18.86
N LYS A 2 1.50 31.08 19.29
CA LYS A 2 2.49 31.82 18.47
C LYS A 2 3.83 31.09 18.27
N GLY A 3 4.27 30.24 19.20
CA GLY A 3 5.51 29.46 19.07
C GLY A 3 5.40 28.37 18.02
N VAL A 4 4.30 27.61 18.01
CA VAL A 4 4.07 26.50 17.08
C VAL A 4 4.03 26.96 15.61
N SER A 5 3.42 28.12 15.33
CA SER A 5 3.36 28.66 13.95
C SER A 5 4.73 29.11 13.43
N LYS A 6 5.60 29.63 14.30
CA LYS A 6 6.96 30.03 13.94
C LYS A 6 7.82 28.83 13.61
N ASP A 7 7.69 27.74 14.39
CA ASP A 7 8.42 26.49 14.17
C ASP A 7 8.00 25.79 12.86
N LEU A 8 6.71 25.82 12.52
CA LEU A 8 6.21 25.26 11.27
C LEU A 8 6.73 26.02 10.04
N ASN A 9 6.82 27.35 10.11
CA ASN A 9 7.40 28.16 9.03
C ASN A 9 8.89 27.92 8.86
N GLN A 10 9.62 27.71 9.95
CA GLN A 10 11.04 27.33 9.87
C GLN A 10 11.20 25.93 9.30
N ALA A 11 10.42 24.95 9.75
CA ALA A 11 10.42 23.60 9.21
C ALA A 11 10.15 23.58 7.71
N TYR A 12 9.15 24.34 7.25
CA TYR A 12 8.85 24.48 5.82
C TYR A 12 10.07 24.99 5.03
N LYS A 13 10.73 26.07 5.49
CA LYS A 13 11.90 26.63 4.81
C LYS A 13 13.06 25.61 4.71
N PHE A 14 13.29 24.83 5.76
CA PHE A 14 14.32 23.79 5.75
C PHE A 14 13.97 22.64 4.79
N TYR A 15 12.72 22.18 4.82
CA TYR A 15 12.27 21.13 3.90
C TYR A 15 12.28 21.61 2.45
N ASP A 16 11.84 22.84 2.16
CA ASP A 16 11.87 23.40 0.81
C ASP A 16 13.29 23.45 0.25
N LYS A 17 14.25 23.97 1.03
CA LYS A 17 15.66 24.01 0.64
C LYS A 17 16.22 22.61 0.37
N ALA A 18 15.99 21.66 1.28
CA ALA A 18 16.47 20.29 1.14
C ALA A 18 15.79 19.55 -0.03
N CYS A 19 14.49 19.78 -0.24
CA CYS A 19 13.74 19.26 -1.38
C CYS A 19 14.25 19.82 -2.71
N LYS A 20 14.60 21.10 -2.78
CA LYS A 20 15.23 21.71 -3.96
C LYS A 20 16.58 21.08 -4.28
N LEU A 21 17.32 20.65 -3.26
CA LEU A 21 18.58 19.92 -3.40
C LEU A 21 18.41 18.43 -3.74
N GLY A 22 17.18 17.95 -3.94
CA GLY A 22 16.90 16.59 -4.39
C GLY A 22 16.70 15.56 -3.28
N LEU A 23 16.57 15.99 -2.01
CA LEU A 23 16.27 15.07 -0.91
C LEU A 23 14.80 14.68 -0.91
N ALA A 24 14.48 13.46 -1.36
CA ALA A 24 13.12 12.96 -1.51
C ALA A 24 12.31 13.02 -0.19
N SER A 25 12.91 12.61 0.93
CA SER A 25 12.28 12.65 2.25
C SER A 25 11.92 14.08 2.71
N ALA A 26 12.71 15.09 2.33
CA ALA A 26 12.39 16.47 2.62
C ALA A 26 11.20 16.96 1.81
N CYS A 27 11.09 16.57 0.53
CA CYS A 27 9.91 16.85 -0.29
C CYS A 27 8.65 16.20 0.30
N SER A 28 8.76 14.96 0.77
CA SER A 28 7.67 14.22 1.41
C SER A 28 7.23 14.90 2.73
N ASN A 29 8.17 15.27 3.58
CA ASN A 29 7.88 15.97 4.83
C ASN A 29 7.25 17.35 4.61
N MET A 30 7.73 18.09 3.60
CA MET A 30 7.12 19.35 3.17
C MET A 30 5.68 19.14 2.72
N ALA A 31 5.43 18.08 1.94
CA ALA A 31 4.09 17.75 1.46
C ALA A 31 3.13 17.42 2.61
N LEU A 32 3.56 16.64 3.59
CA LEU A 32 2.76 16.34 4.79
C LEU A 32 2.45 17.59 5.59
N LEU A 33 3.42 18.50 5.74
CA LEU A 33 3.22 19.77 6.44
C LEU A 33 2.18 20.64 5.72
N LEU A 34 2.27 20.77 4.39
CA LEU A 34 1.32 21.50 3.55
C LEU A 34 -0.08 20.87 3.63
N GLN A 35 -0.18 19.55 3.56
CA GLN A 35 -1.43 18.81 3.67
C GLN A 35 -2.13 19.06 5.00
N ASN A 36 -1.38 19.03 6.12
CA ASN A 36 -1.91 19.30 7.45
C ASN A 36 -2.40 20.74 7.63
N GLN A 37 -1.88 21.67 6.84
CA GLN A 37 -2.32 23.07 6.82
C GLN A 37 -3.46 23.33 5.82
N GLY A 38 -3.89 22.31 5.06
CA GLY A 38 -4.97 22.42 4.08
C GLY A 38 -4.54 22.84 2.67
N TYR A 39 -3.25 23.04 2.42
CA TYR A 39 -2.69 23.39 1.10
C TYR A 39 -2.56 22.14 0.22
N LYS A 40 -3.71 21.64 -0.25
CA LYS A 40 -3.79 20.34 -0.95
C LYS A 40 -3.01 20.31 -2.26
N ASN A 41 -3.10 21.36 -3.07
CA ASN A 41 -2.46 21.42 -4.38
C ASN A 41 -0.94 21.50 -4.26
N GLU A 42 -0.45 22.33 -3.34
CA GLU A 42 0.98 22.47 -3.06
C GLU A 42 1.54 21.17 -2.45
N ALA A 43 0.78 20.53 -1.58
CA ALA A 43 1.14 19.21 -1.04
C ALA A 43 1.27 18.16 -2.14
N LEU A 44 0.33 18.14 -3.11
CA LEU A 44 0.37 17.20 -4.23
C LEU A 44 1.60 17.42 -5.11
N LEU A 45 1.98 18.68 -5.37
CA LEU A 45 3.21 19.01 -6.12
C LEU A 45 4.46 18.53 -5.38
N ALA A 46 4.51 18.73 -4.07
CA ALA A 46 5.64 18.28 -3.25
C ALA A 46 5.72 16.74 -3.16
N PHE A 47 4.59 16.05 -2.99
CA PHE A 47 4.53 14.60 -3.08
C PHE A 47 4.98 14.09 -4.46
N ASN A 48 4.54 14.75 -5.54
CA ASN A 48 4.95 14.34 -6.88
C ASN A 48 6.46 14.43 -7.07
N LYS A 49 7.08 15.51 -6.58
CA LYS A 49 8.55 15.64 -6.61
C LYS A 49 9.22 14.53 -5.79
N ALA A 50 8.74 14.22 -4.57
CA ALA A 50 9.27 13.13 -3.76
C ALA A 50 9.11 11.77 -4.46
N CYS A 51 7.93 11.51 -5.05
CA CYS A 51 7.65 10.30 -5.82
C CYS A 51 8.56 10.17 -7.03
N THR A 52 8.86 11.26 -7.76
CA THR A 52 9.79 11.23 -8.90
C THR A 52 11.23 10.94 -8.45
N LEU A 53 11.60 11.35 -7.25
CA LEU A 53 12.88 11.03 -6.61
C LEU A 53 12.93 9.61 -5.99
N GLY A 54 11.88 8.79 -6.18
CA GLY A 54 11.87 7.39 -5.75
C GLY A 54 11.29 7.15 -4.35
N GLU A 55 10.66 8.14 -3.73
CA GLU A 55 10.03 7.97 -2.42
C GLU A 55 8.66 7.31 -2.58
N SER A 56 8.58 6.02 -2.20
CA SER A 56 7.40 5.17 -2.45
C SER A 56 6.14 5.62 -1.70
N LEU A 57 6.29 6.13 -0.46
CA LEU A 57 5.17 6.60 0.33
C LEU A 57 4.50 7.83 -0.29
N SER A 58 5.29 8.71 -0.91
CA SER A 58 4.76 9.87 -1.62
C SER A 58 3.95 9.47 -2.85
N CYS A 59 4.41 8.48 -3.63
CA CYS A 59 3.60 7.92 -4.72
C CYS A 59 2.29 7.33 -4.20
N ASN A 60 2.31 6.63 -3.06
CA ASN A 60 1.11 6.08 -2.43
C ASN A 60 0.16 7.19 -1.96
N ASN A 61 0.66 8.28 -1.40
CA ASN A 61 -0.17 9.41 -0.96
C ASN A 61 -0.88 10.09 -2.15
N ILE A 62 -0.19 10.23 -3.28
CA ILE A 62 -0.80 10.72 -4.52
C ILE A 62 -1.90 9.75 -5.01
N ALA A 63 -1.64 8.45 -4.99
CA ALA A 63 -2.62 7.45 -5.37
C ALA A 63 -3.89 7.53 -4.51
N LEU A 64 -3.74 7.65 -3.19
CA LEU A 64 -4.85 7.86 -2.25
C LEU A 64 -5.64 9.15 -2.53
N PHE A 65 -4.96 10.22 -2.93
CA PHE A 65 -5.61 11.46 -3.34
C PHE A 65 -6.52 11.21 -4.55
N TYR A 66 -6.00 10.61 -5.63
CA TYR A 66 -6.78 10.34 -6.83
C TYR A 66 -7.87 9.29 -6.63
N GLU A 67 -7.68 8.32 -5.74
CA GLU A 67 -8.73 7.38 -5.35
C GLU A 67 -9.93 8.10 -4.71
N LYS A 68 -9.67 9.08 -3.83
CA LYS A 68 -10.73 9.92 -3.22
C LYS A 68 -11.43 10.81 -4.26
N GLU A 69 -10.70 11.32 -5.23
CA GLU A 69 -11.25 12.09 -6.35
C GLU A 69 -11.93 11.21 -7.40
N LYS A 70 -11.99 9.87 -7.17
CA LYS A 70 -12.56 8.85 -8.08
C LYS A 70 -11.88 8.79 -9.45
N ASP A 71 -10.66 9.25 -9.57
CA ASP A 71 -9.83 9.08 -10.76
C ASP A 71 -9.04 7.76 -10.65
N GLY A 72 -9.69 6.67 -11.08
CA GLY A 72 -9.12 5.33 -11.01
C GLY A 72 -7.88 5.14 -11.89
N GLN A 73 -7.78 5.88 -12.99
CA GLN A 73 -6.63 5.79 -13.90
C GLN A 73 -5.37 6.36 -13.22
N MET A 74 -5.49 7.55 -12.65
CA MET A 74 -4.37 8.17 -11.92
C MET A 74 -4.05 7.40 -10.65
N ALA A 75 -5.07 6.98 -9.88
CA ALA A 75 -4.87 6.19 -8.66
C ALA A 75 -4.09 4.90 -8.96
N SER A 76 -4.52 4.11 -9.96
CA SER A 76 -3.84 2.86 -10.33
C SER A 76 -2.41 3.08 -10.81
N SER A 77 -2.15 4.14 -11.57
CA SER A 77 -0.82 4.50 -12.05
C SER A 77 0.15 4.79 -10.89
N PHE A 78 -0.27 5.62 -9.93
CA PHE A 78 0.56 5.96 -8.78
C PHE A 78 0.71 4.82 -7.77
N TYR A 79 -0.35 4.01 -7.54
CA TYR A 79 -0.20 2.77 -6.76
C TYR A 79 0.78 1.81 -7.41
N LYS A 80 0.71 1.65 -8.74
CA LYS A 80 1.66 0.81 -9.48
C LYS A 80 3.10 1.31 -9.28
N ARG A 81 3.34 2.60 -9.45
CA ARG A 81 4.66 3.19 -9.22
C ARG A 81 5.17 2.96 -7.79
N SER A 82 4.32 3.18 -6.79
CA SER A 82 4.65 2.92 -5.39
C SER A 82 4.95 1.43 -5.13
N CYS A 83 4.15 0.53 -5.70
CA CYS A 83 4.35 -0.91 -5.64
C CYS A 83 5.67 -1.35 -6.31
N ASP A 84 6.04 -0.74 -7.44
CA ASP A 84 7.32 -1.01 -8.11
C ASP A 84 8.51 -0.54 -7.26
N LEU A 85 8.32 0.50 -6.46
CA LEU A 85 9.25 0.97 -5.43
C LEU A 85 9.18 0.15 -4.12
N LYS A 86 8.63 -1.07 -4.15
CA LYS A 86 8.56 -2.03 -3.04
C LYS A 86 7.66 -1.62 -1.87
N ASN A 87 6.71 -0.74 -2.07
CA ASN A 87 5.69 -0.46 -1.07
C ASN A 87 4.62 -1.56 -1.08
N ALA A 88 4.68 -2.45 -0.09
CA ALA A 88 3.78 -3.60 0.03
C ALA A 88 2.30 -3.18 0.10
N ARG A 89 2.00 -2.11 0.86
CA ARG A 89 0.64 -1.58 0.99
C ARG A 89 0.10 -1.07 -0.36
N ALA A 90 0.92 -0.37 -1.15
CA ALA A 90 0.51 0.11 -2.46
C ALA A 90 0.22 -1.04 -3.44
N CYS A 91 0.99 -2.13 -3.38
CA CYS A 91 0.69 -3.34 -4.14
C CYS A 91 -0.68 -3.92 -3.74
N TYR A 92 -0.96 -3.99 -2.45
CA TYR A 92 -2.27 -4.44 -1.94
C TYR A 92 -3.41 -3.54 -2.43
N GLN A 93 -3.27 -2.21 -2.30
CA GLN A 93 -4.28 -1.25 -2.74
C GLN A 93 -4.56 -1.37 -4.25
N LEU A 94 -3.50 -1.53 -5.05
CA LEU A 94 -3.66 -1.76 -6.49
C LEU A 94 -4.39 -3.07 -6.79
N GLY A 95 -4.07 -4.14 -6.06
CA GLY A 95 -4.80 -5.40 -6.11
C GLY A 95 -6.28 -5.21 -5.79
N SER A 96 -6.59 -4.48 -4.72
CA SER A 96 -7.95 -4.17 -4.29
C SER A 96 -8.73 -3.34 -5.33
N LEU A 97 -8.09 -2.39 -6.01
CA LEU A 97 -8.73 -1.64 -7.11
C LEU A 97 -9.20 -2.56 -8.24
N TYR A 98 -8.34 -3.52 -8.65
CA TYR A 98 -8.70 -4.49 -9.68
C TYR A 98 -9.71 -5.54 -9.22
N ASP A 99 -9.71 -5.87 -7.93
CA ASP A 99 -10.64 -6.84 -7.34
C ASP A 99 -12.06 -6.27 -7.29
N LYS A 100 -12.20 -5.05 -6.77
CA LYS A 100 -13.49 -4.35 -6.68
C LYS A 100 -14.06 -3.94 -8.04
N GLY A 101 -13.22 -3.48 -8.94
CA GLY A 101 -13.64 -3.02 -10.26
C GLY A 101 -14.48 -1.74 -10.28
N GLU A 102 -14.47 -0.95 -9.19
CA GLU A 102 -15.29 0.26 -9.05
C GLU A 102 -14.70 1.46 -9.80
N LEU A 103 -13.39 1.63 -9.74
CA LEU A 103 -12.67 2.76 -10.34
C LEU A 103 -11.87 2.37 -11.58
N VAL A 104 -11.54 1.10 -11.72
CA VAL A 104 -10.86 0.51 -12.87
C VAL A 104 -11.60 -0.76 -13.29
N LYS A 105 -11.44 -1.20 -14.54
CA LYS A 105 -12.05 -2.45 -15.00
C LYS A 105 -11.58 -3.62 -14.12
N ALA A 106 -12.52 -4.38 -13.56
CA ALA A 106 -12.25 -5.55 -12.75
C ALA A 106 -11.36 -6.57 -13.47
N SER A 107 -10.39 -7.11 -12.74
CA SER A 107 -9.49 -8.15 -13.25
C SER A 107 -8.94 -8.98 -12.10
N ILE A 108 -9.56 -10.12 -11.83
CA ILE A 108 -9.09 -11.04 -10.78
C ILE A 108 -7.64 -11.49 -11.02
N LYS A 109 -7.25 -11.68 -12.29
CA LYS A 109 -5.86 -12.01 -12.65
C LYS A 109 -4.88 -10.94 -12.19
N SER A 110 -5.21 -9.66 -12.44
CA SER A 110 -4.38 -8.52 -12.01
C SER A 110 -4.40 -8.38 -10.49
N ALA A 111 -5.57 -8.52 -9.85
CA ALA A 111 -5.71 -8.45 -8.41
C ALA A 111 -4.79 -9.48 -7.71
N LEU A 112 -4.87 -10.74 -8.12
CA LEU A 112 -4.05 -11.81 -7.55
C LEU A 112 -2.55 -11.60 -7.78
N ALA A 113 -2.15 -11.06 -8.93
CA ALA A 113 -0.74 -10.75 -9.22
C ALA A 113 -0.21 -9.67 -8.26
N PHE A 114 -0.98 -8.61 -8.00
CA PHE A 114 -0.59 -7.55 -7.07
C PHE A 114 -0.68 -7.98 -5.61
N TYR A 115 -1.69 -8.78 -5.22
CA TYR A 115 -1.73 -9.40 -3.89
C TYR A 115 -0.52 -10.32 -3.66
N SER A 116 -0.11 -11.11 -4.66
CA SER A 116 1.10 -11.95 -4.58
C SER A 116 2.36 -11.11 -4.35
N LYS A 117 2.52 -10.02 -5.10
CA LYS A 117 3.65 -9.09 -4.91
C LYS A 117 3.61 -8.43 -3.53
N SER A 118 2.44 -8.03 -3.06
CA SER A 118 2.24 -7.46 -1.71
C SER A 118 2.58 -8.47 -0.61
N CYS A 119 2.11 -9.71 -0.74
CA CYS A 119 2.39 -10.81 0.19
C CYS A 119 3.89 -11.10 0.27
N THR A 120 4.60 -11.18 -0.87
CA THR A 120 6.06 -11.39 -0.89
C THR A 120 6.84 -10.23 -0.25
N LEU A 121 6.26 -9.03 -0.23
CA LEU A 121 6.81 -7.85 0.46
C LEU A 121 6.42 -7.80 1.96
N GLY A 122 5.74 -8.85 2.48
CA GLY A 122 5.44 -8.97 3.90
C GLY A 122 4.13 -8.31 4.33
N PHE A 123 3.19 -8.04 3.44
CA PHE A 123 1.88 -7.52 3.82
C PHE A 123 0.90 -8.66 4.10
N GLY A 124 0.68 -8.97 5.38
CA GLY A 124 -0.08 -10.13 5.85
C GLY A 124 -1.49 -10.24 5.30
N GLU A 125 -2.22 -9.12 5.18
CA GLU A 125 -3.57 -9.09 4.60
C GLU A 125 -3.60 -9.64 3.16
N ALA A 126 -2.61 -9.29 2.34
CA ALA A 126 -2.53 -9.80 0.98
C ALA A 126 -2.28 -11.32 0.94
N CYS A 127 -1.44 -11.83 1.85
CA CYS A 127 -1.23 -13.27 1.99
C CYS A 127 -2.53 -13.97 2.42
N TYR A 128 -3.25 -13.40 3.36
CA TYR A 128 -4.54 -13.93 3.83
C TYR A 128 -5.56 -14.03 2.69
N LEU A 129 -5.70 -12.97 1.88
CA LEU A 129 -6.61 -12.99 0.72
C LEU A 129 -6.23 -14.06 -0.30
N LEU A 130 -4.93 -14.26 -0.56
CA LEU A 130 -4.45 -15.34 -1.43
C LEU A 130 -4.73 -16.72 -0.83
N GLY A 131 -4.60 -16.89 0.48
CA GLY A 131 -4.96 -18.10 1.18
C GLY A 131 -6.44 -18.41 1.00
N ARG A 132 -7.31 -17.45 1.25
CA ARG A 132 -8.76 -17.58 1.05
C ARG A 132 -9.12 -17.92 -0.39
N TYR A 133 -8.52 -17.24 -1.36
CA TYR A 133 -8.77 -17.52 -2.78
C TYR A 133 -8.41 -18.96 -3.14
N ASN A 134 -7.25 -19.45 -2.69
CA ASN A 134 -6.85 -20.83 -2.95
C ASN A 134 -7.73 -21.84 -2.21
N GLN A 135 -8.21 -21.53 -1.01
CA GLN A 135 -9.10 -22.40 -0.25
C GLN A 135 -10.48 -22.52 -0.90
N LEU A 136 -11.09 -21.39 -1.24
CA LEU A 136 -12.50 -21.31 -1.66
C LEU A 136 -12.69 -21.54 -3.16
N GLU A 137 -11.88 -20.87 -3.99
CA GLU A 137 -12.08 -20.85 -5.45
C GLU A 137 -11.28 -21.96 -6.16
N LYS A 138 -10.10 -22.29 -5.66
CA LYS A 138 -9.22 -23.29 -6.27
C LYS A 138 -9.24 -24.63 -5.56
N GLN A 139 -9.79 -24.69 -4.35
CA GLN A 139 -9.78 -25.88 -3.49
C GLN A 139 -8.37 -26.49 -3.31
N ASP A 140 -7.34 -25.63 -3.42
CA ASP A 140 -5.93 -26.00 -3.24
C ASP A 140 -5.53 -25.70 -1.78
N LEU A 141 -5.83 -26.65 -0.90
CA LEU A 141 -5.58 -26.51 0.54
C LEU A 141 -4.09 -26.40 0.86
N THR A 142 -3.22 -27.00 0.06
CA THR A 142 -1.77 -26.92 0.25
C THR A 142 -1.26 -25.50 0.04
N LYS A 143 -1.69 -24.84 -1.05
CA LYS A 143 -1.37 -23.44 -1.27
C LYS A 143 -2.07 -22.52 -0.26
N ALA A 144 -3.32 -22.80 0.08
CA ALA A 144 -4.05 -22.02 1.08
C ALA A 144 -3.29 -22.04 2.42
N LYS A 145 -2.89 -23.23 2.90
CA LYS A 145 -2.12 -23.38 4.14
C LYS A 145 -0.81 -22.61 4.09
N ARG A 146 -0.06 -22.68 2.98
CA ARG A 146 1.18 -21.91 2.80
C ARG A 146 0.94 -20.39 2.94
N TYR A 147 -0.07 -19.85 2.27
CA TYR A 147 -0.37 -18.42 2.33
C TYR A 147 -0.89 -17.99 3.70
N PHE A 148 -1.72 -18.80 4.38
CA PHE A 148 -2.13 -18.54 5.75
C PHE A 148 -0.94 -18.56 6.71
N GLY A 149 0.02 -19.48 6.53
CA GLY A 149 1.27 -19.48 7.30
C GLY A 149 2.05 -18.17 7.14
N MET A 150 2.26 -17.74 5.89
CA MET A 150 2.93 -16.46 5.61
C MET A 150 2.20 -15.26 6.24
N ALA A 151 0.88 -15.24 6.22
CA ALA A 151 0.09 -14.18 6.84
C ALA A 151 0.17 -14.25 8.38
N CYS A 152 0.16 -15.44 8.95
CA CYS A 152 0.31 -15.65 10.39
C CYS A 152 1.68 -15.16 10.90
N ASP A 153 2.76 -15.40 10.15
CA ASP A 153 4.10 -14.88 10.44
C ASP A 153 4.12 -13.35 10.49
N GLN A 154 3.21 -12.71 9.73
CA GLN A 154 2.99 -11.26 9.75
C GLN A 154 1.95 -10.83 10.82
N LYS A 155 1.63 -11.68 11.79
CA LYS A 155 0.71 -11.45 12.91
C LYS A 155 -0.75 -11.21 12.50
N HIS A 156 -1.17 -11.74 11.36
CA HIS A 156 -2.58 -11.72 10.93
C HIS A 156 -3.36 -12.80 11.69
N GLN A 157 -4.22 -12.39 12.63
CA GLN A 157 -4.88 -13.30 13.58
C GLN A 157 -5.76 -14.34 12.90
N GLU A 158 -6.62 -13.93 11.97
CA GLU A 158 -7.53 -14.83 11.25
C GLU A 158 -6.76 -15.85 10.40
N ALA A 159 -5.61 -15.45 9.84
CA ALA A 159 -4.76 -16.36 9.09
C ALA A 159 -4.10 -17.39 9.99
N CYS A 160 -3.70 -17.04 11.22
CA CYS A 160 -3.17 -17.99 12.18
C CYS A 160 -4.22 -19.03 12.59
N ALA A 161 -5.47 -18.61 12.76
CA ALA A 161 -6.58 -19.54 13.04
C ALA A 161 -6.82 -20.51 11.86
N ALA A 162 -6.91 -19.97 10.64
CA ALA A 162 -7.09 -20.77 9.43
C ALA A 162 -5.91 -21.74 9.18
N TYR A 163 -4.68 -21.30 9.43
CA TYR A 163 -3.49 -22.16 9.34
C TYR A 163 -3.56 -23.33 10.32
N LYS A 164 -3.93 -23.08 11.58
CA LYS A 164 -4.07 -24.11 12.61
C LYS A 164 -5.15 -25.12 12.23
N GLU A 165 -6.30 -24.67 11.73
CA GLU A 165 -7.40 -25.52 11.31
C GLU A 165 -6.98 -26.46 10.17
N LEU A 166 -6.29 -25.95 9.14
CA LEU A 166 -5.82 -26.79 8.05
C LEU A 166 -4.73 -27.75 8.51
N ASN A 167 -3.89 -27.35 9.47
CA ASN A 167 -2.85 -28.22 9.99
C ASN A 167 -3.39 -29.35 10.84
N SER A 168 -4.47 -29.15 11.62
CA SER A 168 -5.09 -30.23 12.39
C SER A 168 -5.76 -31.29 11.50
N LYS A 169 -6.39 -30.87 10.41
CA LYS A 169 -7.00 -31.80 9.43
C LYS A 169 -5.98 -32.70 8.73
N ASP A 170 -4.76 -32.21 8.50
CA ASP A 170 -3.69 -33.03 7.93
C ASP A 170 -3.21 -34.13 8.89
N ILE A 171 -3.33 -33.90 10.22
CA ILE A 171 -2.90 -34.88 11.25
C ILE A 171 -3.94 -35.97 11.43
N GLU A 172 -5.22 -35.74 11.21
CA GLU A 172 -6.31 -36.71 11.33
C GLU A 172 -6.34 -37.73 10.17
N LEU A 173 -5.58 -37.50 9.08
CA LEU A 173 -5.54 -38.33 7.90
C LEU A 173 -4.41 -39.41 7.96
N TYR A 174 -3.63 -39.47 9.04
CA TYR A 174 -2.57 -40.42 9.31
C TYR A 174 -2.78 -41.13 10.63
#